data_a906981f7a37dfa63fc538ed1b58e93d
#
_entry.id   a906981f7a37dfa63fc538ed1b58e93d
#
_cell.length_a   1.000
_cell.length_b   1.000
_cell.length_c   1.000
_cell.angle_alpha   90.00
_cell.angle_beta   90.00
_cell.angle_gamma   90.00
#
_symmetry.space_group_name_H-M   'P 1'
#
loop_
_entity.id
_entity.type
_entity.pdbx_description
1 polymer ?
#
loop_
_entity_poly.entity_id
_entity_poly.type
_entity_poly.pdbx_seq_one_letter_code
_entity_poly.pdbx_strand_id
1 'polypeptide(L)'
;MLHASPSSSRSLEPLMHALSERHPLYAFDSPCNGQSCAPQIEAPAMADFAAMIAHGADALGLKQVALYGTHTGAHIAAEWALARPQQVRVLILDGVALLDEATRAQFLERYAPPQRPDETGVQFHWAWNFIRDQMLFFPHYQKDAEHLRAGGTLDPAVLHELTLDVLNNLETYHLPYEAVFRHDVRSALAKLSVPTLVLGDSESALDPATTEIANLIAGSRAAPDCATPQAKARAIETFLKEHLDG
;
A
#
# COMPACT_ATOMS: atom_id res chain seq x y z
N MET A 1 8.22 2.66 6.70
CA MET A 1 7.49 1.65 5.92
C MET A 1 6.02 1.99 5.94
N LEU A 2 5.32 1.81 4.81
CA LEU A 2 3.91 2.18 4.63
C LEU A 2 3.12 0.97 4.10
N HIS A 3 2.02 0.65 4.77
CA HIS A 3 1.20 -0.54 4.52
C HIS A 3 0.11 -0.31 3.46
N ALA A 4 -0.54 -1.39 3.03
CA ALA A 4 -1.73 -1.36 2.19
C ALA A 4 -2.98 -0.97 2.99
N SER A 5 -4.01 -0.42 2.34
CA SER A 5 -5.36 -0.28 2.91
C SER A 5 -6.21 -1.51 2.54
N PRO A 6 -7.11 -1.93 3.41
CA PRO A 6 -7.53 -1.41 4.71
C PRO A 6 -6.86 -2.20 5.86
N SER A 7 -5.58 -2.01 6.10
CA SER A 7 -4.86 -2.69 7.18
C SER A 7 -4.14 -1.66 8.08
N SER A 8 -3.24 -2.12 8.91
CA SER A 8 -2.41 -1.28 9.76
C SER A 8 -0.93 -1.62 9.57
N SER A 9 -0.06 -0.86 10.23
CA SER A 9 1.39 -1.10 10.25
C SER A 9 1.76 -2.52 10.70
N ARG A 10 0.89 -3.21 11.45
CA ARG A 10 1.06 -4.60 11.87
C ARG A 10 1.20 -5.57 10.69
N SER A 11 0.57 -5.29 9.56
CA SER A 11 0.71 -6.11 8.35
C SER A 11 2.14 -6.14 7.79
N LEU A 12 2.99 -5.19 8.19
CA LEU A 12 4.40 -5.12 7.80
C LEU A 12 5.35 -5.89 8.74
N GLU A 13 4.87 -6.37 9.89
CA GLU A 13 5.70 -7.07 10.88
C GLU A 13 6.53 -8.23 10.30
N PRO A 14 5.98 -9.10 9.40
CA PRO A 14 6.78 -10.19 8.84
C PRO A 14 7.98 -9.69 8.02
N LEU A 15 7.83 -8.60 7.27
CA LEU A 15 8.94 -7.99 6.52
C LEU A 15 9.88 -7.23 7.46
N MET A 16 9.33 -6.54 8.46
CA MET A 16 10.14 -5.85 9.47
C MET A 16 11.03 -6.84 10.25
N HIS A 17 10.50 -7.99 10.64
CA HIS A 17 11.31 -9.04 11.26
C HIS A 17 12.46 -9.52 10.38
N ALA A 18 12.20 -9.68 9.07
CA ALA A 18 13.23 -10.12 8.13
C ALA A 18 14.34 -9.06 7.91
N LEU A 19 14.09 -7.78 8.19
CA LEU A 19 15.04 -6.66 8.00
C LEU A 19 15.62 -6.14 9.33
N SER A 20 15.06 -6.48 10.49
CA SER A 20 15.33 -5.82 11.78
C SER A 20 16.73 -6.00 12.33
N GLU A 21 17.44 -7.08 11.94
CA GLU A 21 18.81 -7.31 12.40
C GLU A 21 19.82 -6.28 11.90
N ARG A 22 19.49 -5.56 10.81
CA ARG A 22 20.44 -4.68 10.10
C ARG A 22 20.02 -3.23 10.02
N HIS A 23 18.72 -2.95 10.22
CA HIS A 23 18.17 -1.62 10.01
C HIS A 23 17.24 -1.20 11.14
N PRO A 24 17.30 0.06 11.61
CA PRO A 24 16.22 0.63 12.41
C PRO A 24 14.99 0.80 11.51
N LEU A 25 13.85 0.26 11.92
CA LEU A 25 12.63 0.23 11.12
C LEU A 25 11.52 1.02 11.81
N TYR A 26 10.82 1.84 11.04
CA TYR A 26 9.63 2.58 11.45
C TYR A 26 8.49 2.23 10.51
N ALA A 27 7.37 1.78 11.05
CA ALA A 27 6.14 1.57 10.31
C ALA A 27 5.07 2.52 10.83
N PHE A 28 4.43 3.25 9.92
CA PHE A 28 3.35 4.16 10.25
C PHE A 28 2.02 3.50 9.92
N ASP A 29 1.03 3.70 10.78
CA ASP A 29 -0.35 3.58 10.34
C ASP A 29 -0.65 4.75 9.41
N SER A 30 -0.94 4.45 8.16
CA SER A 30 -1.30 5.49 7.19
C SER A 30 -2.61 6.17 7.60
N PRO A 31 -2.81 7.47 7.32
CA PRO A 31 -4.06 8.14 7.66
C PRO A 31 -5.30 7.35 7.22
N CYS A 32 -6.37 7.38 8.00
CA CYS A 32 -7.57 6.54 7.86
C CYS A 32 -7.37 5.04 8.12
N ASN A 33 -6.25 4.63 8.73
CA ASN A 33 -5.96 3.25 9.05
C ASN A 33 -5.35 3.14 10.46
N GLY A 34 -5.51 1.97 11.10
CA GLY A 34 -4.94 1.68 12.41
C GLY A 34 -5.32 2.73 13.46
N GLN A 35 -4.34 3.37 14.07
CA GLN A 35 -4.50 4.39 15.11
C GLN A 35 -4.38 5.83 14.55
N SER A 36 -4.21 5.99 13.23
CA SER A 36 -4.03 7.30 12.61
C SER A 36 -5.36 7.94 12.21
N CYS A 37 -5.51 9.24 12.52
CA CYS A 37 -6.69 10.00 12.13
C CYS A 37 -6.74 10.23 10.61
N ALA A 38 -7.95 10.56 10.12
CA ALA A 38 -8.16 10.96 8.73
C ALA A 38 -7.64 12.39 8.47
N PRO A 39 -7.24 12.71 7.21
CA PRO A 39 -7.03 14.09 6.79
C PRO A 39 -8.30 14.91 6.99
N GLN A 40 -8.14 16.18 7.41
CA GLN A 40 -9.26 17.13 7.54
C GLN A 40 -9.62 17.74 6.17
N ILE A 41 -9.77 16.89 5.16
CA ILE A 41 -10.02 17.22 3.76
C ILE A 41 -11.11 16.27 3.28
N GLU A 42 -12.17 16.79 2.65
CA GLU A 42 -13.32 16.01 2.21
C GLU A 42 -12.96 14.95 1.16
N ALA A 43 -12.08 15.28 0.22
CA ALA A 43 -11.62 14.38 -0.83
C ALA A 43 -10.08 14.42 -0.95
N PRO A 44 -9.34 13.80 -0.01
CA PRO A 44 -7.90 13.90 0.02
C PRO A 44 -7.27 13.21 -1.20
N ALA A 45 -6.19 13.80 -1.72
CA ALA A 45 -5.33 13.21 -2.73
C ALA A 45 -4.18 12.40 -2.08
N MET A 46 -3.49 11.56 -2.85
CA MET A 46 -2.33 10.82 -2.33
C MET A 46 -1.24 11.74 -1.76
N ALA A 47 -1.07 12.93 -2.32
CA ALA A 47 -0.14 13.95 -1.82
C ALA A 47 -0.48 14.43 -0.38
N ASP A 48 -1.76 14.47 -0.02
CA ASP A 48 -2.18 14.86 1.34
C ASP A 48 -1.82 13.78 2.36
N PHE A 49 -2.02 12.51 2.00
CA PHE A 49 -1.56 11.37 2.81
C PHE A 49 -0.03 11.38 2.97
N ALA A 50 0.70 11.61 1.88
CA ALA A 50 2.15 11.70 1.90
C ALA A 50 2.65 12.84 2.80
N ALA A 51 2.01 14.01 2.75
CA ALA A 51 2.36 15.14 3.60
C ALA A 51 2.19 14.83 5.08
N MET A 52 1.10 14.15 5.48
CA MET A 52 0.86 13.75 6.87
C MET A 52 1.93 12.79 7.38
N ILE A 53 2.25 11.76 6.60
CA ILE A 53 3.30 10.78 6.95
C ILE A 53 4.68 11.46 7.05
N ALA A 54 5.01 12.33 6.11
CA ALA A 54 6.27 13.06 6.11
C ALA A 54 6.41 14.00 7.33
N HIS A 55 5.31 14.61 7.79
CA HIS A 55 5.31 15.36 9.05
C HIS A 55 5.54 14.46 10.27
N GLY A 56 4.95 13.26 10.29
CA GLY A 56 5.23 12.26 11.33
C GLY A 56 6.70 11.85 11.37
N ALA A 57 7.31 11.65 10.20
CA ALA A 57 8.74 11.36 10.08
C ALA A 57 9.62 12.51 10.57
N ASP A 58 9.25 13.76 10.26
CA ASP A 58 9.94 14.97 10.76
C ASP A 58 9.88 15.04 12.30
N ALA A 59 8.71 14.74 12.89
CA ALA A 59 8.53 14.71 14.35
C ALA A 59 9.39 13.65 15.04
N LEU A 60 9.68 12.54 14.35
CA LEU A 60 10.62 11.50 14.80
C LEU A 60 12.09 11.83 14.49
N GLY A 61 12.37 12.98 13.87
CA GLY A 61 13.73 13.39 13.49
C GLY A 61 14.31 12.59 12.31
N LEU A 62 13.50 11.93 11.50
CA LEU A 62 13.92 11.12 10.36
C LEU A 62 14.27 12.04 9.17
N LYS A 63 15.51 12.51 9.11
CA LYS A 63 15.97 13.45 8.08
C LYS A 63 16.21 12.82 6.72
N GLN A 64 16.62 11.56 6.70
CA GLN A 64 16.86 10.77 5.49
C GLN A 64 16.40 9.34 5.74
N VAL A 65 15.66 8.78 4.79
CA VAL A 65 15.05 7.46 4.90
C VAL A 65 15.23 6.65 3.61
N ALA A 66 15.32 5.33 3.76
CA ALA A 66 14.93 4.38 2.73
C ALA A 66 13.43 4.13 2.93
N LEU A 67 12.62 4.44 1.93
CA LEU A 67 11.17 4.44 2.03
C LEU A 67 10.57 3.22 1.31
N TYR A 68 9.89 2.36 2.05
CA TYR A 68 9.12 1.23 1.52
C TYR A 68 7.63 1.54 1.58
N GLY A 69 6.91 1.23 0.50
CA GLY A 69 5.45 1.28 0.48
C GLY A 69 4.86 0.13 -0.31
N THR A 70 3.76 -0.44 0.20
CA THR A 70 3.03 -1.51 -0.48
C THR A 70 1.59 -1.11 -0.80
N HIS A 71 1.13 -1.40 -2.01
CA HIS A 71 -0.19 -1.04 -2.54
C HIS A 71 -0.52 0.45 -2.31
N THR A 72 -1.52 0.79 -1.48
CA THR A 72 -1.83 2.17 -1.09
C THR A 72 -0.59 2.89 -0.55
N GLY A 73 0.20 2.21 0.30
CA GLY A 73 1.45 2.74 0.81
C GLY A 73 2.49 3.03 -0.27
N ALA A 74 2.48 2.30 -1.39
CA ALA A 74 3.38 2.58 -2.52
C ALA A 74 3.01 3.89 -3.24
N HIS A 75 1.71 4.19 -3.39
CA HIS A 75 1.26 5.46 -3.93
C HIS A 75 1.61 6.64 -3.01
N ILE A 76 1.45 6.47 -1.68
CA ILE A 76 1.85 7.46 -0.68
C ILE A 76 3.38 7.68 -0.72
N ALA A 77 4.15 6.58 -0.81
CA ALA A 77 5.61 6.64 -0.87
C ALA A 77 6.12 7.36 -2.13
N ALA A 78 5.49 7.13 -3.28
CA ALA A 78 5.82 7.82 -4.53
C ALA A 78 5.60 9.34 -4.41
N GLU A 79 4.45 9.77 -3.87
CA GLU A 79 4.16 11.19 -3.64
C GLU A 79 5.10 11.83 -2.61
N TRP A 80 5.46 11.10 -1.54
CA TRP A 80 6.46 11.60 -0.59
C TRP A 80 7.82 11.79 -1.26
N ALA A 81 8.29 10.81 -2.05
CA ALA A 81 9.55 10.91 -2.77
C ALA A 81 9.56 12.06 -3.78
N LEU A 82 8.44 12.36 -4.45
CA LEU A 82 8.27 13.50 -5.32
C LEU A 82 8.33 14.83 -4.57
N ALA A 83 7.60 14.93 -3.47
CA ALA A 83 7.53 16.16 -2.69
C ALA A 83 8.83 16.47 -1.93
N ARG A 84 9.57 15.44 -1.50
CA ARG A 84 10.75 15.55 -0.64
C ARG A 84 11.90 14.63 -1.09
N PRO A 85 12.42 14.79 -2.32
CA PRO A 85 13.48 13.91 -2.85
C PRO A 85 14.79 13.96 -2.04
N GLN A 86 15.03 15.02 -1.28
CA GLN A 86 16.21 15.13 -0.41
C GLN A 86 16.06 14.31 0.89
N GLN A 87 14.82 13.98 1.30
CA GLN A 87 14.54 13.16 2.47
C GLN A 87 14.53 11.67 2.12
N VAL A 88 14.08 11.30 0.92
CA VAL A 88 13.99 9.90 0.47
C VAL A 88 15.26 9.54 -0.31
N ARG A 89 16.18 8.80 0.33
CA ARG A 89 17.44 8.32 -0.27
C ARG A 89 17.22 7.19 -1.26
N VAL A 90 16.31 6.29 -0.94
CA VAL A 90 15.96 5.10 -1.71
C VAL A 90 14.47 4.87 -1.58
N LEU A 91 13.81 4.54 -2.68
CA LEU A 91 12.39 4.21 -2.73
C LEU A 91 12.19 2.74 -3.09
N ILE A 92 11.36 2.03 -2.35
CA ILE A 92 10.97 0.65 -2.62
C ILE A 92 9.45 0.61 -2.79
N LEU A 93 8.99 0.26 -3.99
CA LEU A 93 7.58 0.17 -4.37
C LEU A 93 7.18 -1.30 -4.53
N ASP A 94 6.12 -1.71 -3.85
CA ASP A 94 5.62 -3.08 -3.82
C ASP A 94 4.14 -3.10 -4.18
N GLY A 95 3.77 -3.72 -5.30
CA GLY A 95 2.37 -3.86 -5.71
C GLY A 95 1.69 -2.55 -6.10
N VAL A 96 2.31 -1.72 -6.92
CA VAL A 96 1.68 -0.51 -7.46
C VAL A 96 0.59 -0.88 -8.47
N ALA A 97 -0.63 -0.38 -8.30
CA ALA A 97 -1.71 -0.63 -9.23
C ALA A 97 -1.68 0.34 -10.42
N LEU A 98 -1.57 -0.20 -11.64
CA LEU A 98 -1.76 0.53 -12.89
C LEU A 98 -3.17 0.24 -13.44
N LEU A 99 -4.12 1.10 -13.14
CA LEU A 99 -5.51 0.92 -13.60
C LEU A 99 -5.73 1.63 -14.94
N ASP A 100 -6.43 0.96 -15.85
CA ASP A 100 -7.01 1.62 -17.01
C ASP A 100 -8.24 2.47 -16.61
N GLU A 101 -8.73 3.30 -17.52
CA GLU A 101 -9.82 4.23 -17.24
C GLU A 101 -11.14 3.51 -16.89
N ALA A 102 -11.46 2.40 -17.55
CA ALA A 102 -12.68 1.64 -17.30
C ALA A 102 -12.65 0.97 -15.92
N THR A 103 -11.55 0.32 -15.56
CA THR A 103 -11.33 -0.28 -14.25
C THR A 103 -11.34 0.78 -13.14
N ARG A 104 -10.69 1.93 -13.37
CA ARG A 104 -10.70 3.06 -12.45
C ARG A 104 -12.11 3.56 -12.15
N ALA A 105 -12.93 3.75 -13.19
CA ALA A 105 -14.32 4.18 -13.02
C ALA A 105 -15.15 3.17 -12.22
N GLN A 106 -15.01 1.88 -12.50
CA GLN A 106 -15.68 0.81 -11.75
C GLN A 106 -15.22 0.76 -10.28
N PHE A 107 -13.91 0.95 -10.01
CA PHE A 107 -13.39 0.92 -8.65
C PHE A 107 -13.87 2.11 -7.84
N LEU A 108 -13.92 3.30 -8.42
CA LEU A 108 -14.48 4.49 -7.76
C LEU A 108 -15.96 4.31 -7.42
N GLU A 109 -16.72 3.61 -8.25
CA GLU A 109 -18.14 3.37 -8.01
C GLU A 109 -18.39 2.26 -6.97
N ARG A 110 -17.58 1.17 -6.97
CA ARG A 110 -17.99 -0.10 -6.35
C ARG A 110 -17.02 -0.66 -5.32
N TYR A 111 -15.74 -0.24 -5.33
CA TYR A 111 -14.71 -0.99 -4.60
C TYR A 111 -14.77 -0.76 -3.09
N ALA A 112 -14.92 0.47 -2.65
CA ALA A 112 -14.88 0.82 -1.23
C ALA A 112 -16.04 1.78 -0.87
N PRO A 113 -17.30 1.31 -0.83
CA PRO A 113 -18.44 2.16 -0.54
C PRO A 113 -18.38 2.69 0.89
N PRO A 114 -18.62 4.00 1.12
CA PRO A 114 -18.63 4.58 2.45
C PRO A 114 -19.55 3.82 3.41
N GLN A 115 -19.10 3.61 4.64
CA GLN A 115 -19.84 2.94 5.70
C GLN A 115 -19.94 3.82 6.93
N ARG A 116 -20.90 3.52 7.79
CA ARG A 116 -21.09 4.19 9.09
C ARG A 116 -21.67 3.19 10.10
N PRO A 117 -21.48 3.47 11.39
CA PRO A 117 -22.14 2.70 12.44
C PRO A 117 -23.67 2.68 12.26
N ASP A 118 -24.29 1.54 12.52
CA ASP A 118 -25.74 1.31 12.46
C ASP A 118 -26.20 0.67 13.76
N GLU A 119 -27.37 1.03 14.26
CA GLU A 119 -27.89 0.54 15.54
C GLU A 119 -28.18 -0.98 15.55
N THR A 120 -28.36 -1.57 14.37
CA THR A 120 -28.59 -3.02 14.22
C THR A 120 -27.30 -3.82 14.10
N GLY A 121 -26.12 -3.14 14.01
CA GLY A 121 -24.83 -3.80 13.92
C GLY A 121 -24.51 -4.38 12.54
N VAL A 122 -25.21 -3.98 11.48
CA VAL A 122 -25.02 -4.49 10.12
C VAL A 122 -23.59 -4.27 9.61
N GLN A 123 -22.90 -3.24 10.08
CA GLN A 123 -21.51 -2.92 9.74
C GLN A 123 -20.53 -4.04 10.13
N PHE A 124 -20.78 -4.79 11.21
CA PHE A 124 -19.92 -5.92 11.62
C PHE A 124 -19.95 -7.04 10.58
N HIS A 125 -21.16 -7.38 10.13
CA HIS A 125 -21.34 -8.40 9.12
C HIS A 125 -20.82 -7.94 7.75
N TRP A 126 -21.03 -6.67 7.44
CA TRP A 126 -20.50 -6.07 6.21
C TRP A 126 -18.96 -6.09 6.20
N ALA A 127 -18.28 -5.63 7.25
CA ALA A 127 -16.82 -5.58 7.33
C ALA A 127 -16.21 -6.99 7.23
N TRP A 128 -16.80 -7.97 7.90
CA TRP A 128 -16.39 -9.37 7.80
C TRP A 128 -16.46 -9.88 6.36
N ASN A 129 -17.59 -9.68 5.68
CA ASN A 129 -17.75 -10.11 4.29
C ASN A 129 -16.85 -9.34 3.34
N PHE A 130 -16.67 -8.03 3.55
CA PHE A 130 -15.79 -7.19 2.75
C PHE A 130 -14.34 -7.71 2.75
N ILE A 131 -13.80 -8.03 3.92
CA ILE A 131 -12.45 -8.59 4.04
C ILE A 131 -12.39 -10.02 3.51
N ARG A 132 -13.36 -10.88 3.87
CA ARG A 132 -13.43 -12.24 3.35
C ARG A 132 -13.41 -12.26 1.81
N ASP A 133 -14.21 -11.42 1.20
CA ASP A 133 -14.34 -11.38 -0.24
C ASP A 133 -13.07 -10.83 -0.91
N GLN A 134 -12.36 -9.88 -0.29
CA GLN A 134 -11.05 -9.43 -0.75
C GLN A 134 -9.97 -10.53 -0.69
N MET A 135 -10.05 -11.43 0.28
CA MET A 135 -9.13 -12.58 0.37
C MET A 135 -9.39 -13.61 -0.73
N LEU A 136 -10.63 -13.72 -1.20
CA LEU A 136 -11.06 -14.76 -2.15
C LEU A 136 -11.12 -14.27 -3.60
N PHE A 137 -11.49 -13.01 -3.85
CA PHE A 137 -11.78 -12.49 -5.18
C PHE A 137 -11.02 -11.21 -5.50
N PHE A 138 -10.75 -10.99 -6.80
CA PHE A 138 -10.28 -9.70 -7.28
C PHE A 138 -10.90 -9.35 -8.63
N PRO A 139 -11.61 -8.21 -8.72
CA PRO A 139 -12.05 -7.37 -7.59
C PRO A 139 -13.08 -8.08 -6.71
N HIS A 140 -13.08 -7.80 -5.43
CA HIS A 140 -13.84 -8.53 -4.41
C HIS A 140 -15.37 -8.53 -4.59
N TYR A 141 -15.89 -7.57 -5.35
CA TYR A 141 -17.32 -7.46 -5.63
C TYR A 141 -17.77 -8.32 -6.83
N GLN A 142 -16.87 -8.96 -7.54
CA GLN A 142 -17.12 -9.93 -8.60
C GLN A 142 -16.84 -11.34 -8.08
N LYS A 143 -17.93 -12.08 -7.73
CA LYS A 143 -17.83 -13.34 -6.97
C LYS A 143 -18.15 -14.55 -7.87
N ASP A 144 -17.34 -14.72 -8.88
CA ASP A 144 -17.41 -15.82 -9.84
C ASP A 144 -16.04 -16.53 -10.00
N ALA A 145 -16.01 -17.59 -10.77
CA ALA A 145 -14.81 -18.43 -10.93
C ALA A 145 -13.64 -17.69 -11.63
N GLU A 146 -13.94 -16.69 -12.46
CA GLU A 146 -12.91 -15.95 -13.20
C GLU A 146 -12.16 -14.97 -12.30
N HIS A 147 -12.82 -14.52 -11.22
CA HIS A 147 -12.27 -13.54 -10.27
C HIS A 147 -11.73 -14.17 -8.98
N LEU A 148 -11.73 -15.51 -8.89
CA LEU A 148 -11.07 -16.19 -7.76
C LEU A 148 -9.56 -15.92 -7.78
N ARG A 149 -9.03 -15.52 -6.63
CA ARG A 149 -7.59 -15.34 -6.45
C ARG A 149 -6.89 -16.70 -6.41
N ALA A 150 -5.82 -16.85 -7.19
CA ALA A 150 -4.96 -18.02 -7.09
C ALA A 150 -4.38 -18.12 -5.67
N GLY A 151 -4.52 -19.29 -5.03
CA GLY A 151 -4.06 -19.49 -3.66
C GLY A 151 -4.84 -18.75 -2.57
N GLY A 152 -5.98 -18.15 -2.91
CA GLY A 152 -6.85 -17.48 -1.93
C GLY A 152 -7.29 -18.47 -0.84
N THR A 153 -6.80 -18.27 0.38
CA THR A 153 -7.16 -19.07 1.55
C THR A 153 -7.75 -18.17 2.62
N LEU A 154 -8.68 -18.72 3.40
CA LEU A 154 -9.23 -18.02 4.55
C LEU A 154 -8.50 -18.48 5.80
N ASP A 155 -7.69 -17.60 6.37
CA ASP A 155 -7.19 -17.74 7.73
C ASP A 155 -8.12 -16.96 8.66
N PRO A 156 -8.84 -17.61 9.58
CA PRO A 156 -9.79 -16.93 10.48
C PRO A 156 -9.15 -15.88 11.38
N ALA A 157 -7.87 -16.05 11.76
CA ALA A 157 -7.17 -15.07 12.59
C ALA A 157 -6.84 -13.81 11.79
N VAL A 158 -6.32 -13.97 10.57
CA VAL A 158 -6.05 -12.84 9.65
C VAL A 158 -7.34 -12.13 9.28
N LEU A 159 -8.40 -12.88 8.97
CA LEU A 159 -9.72 -12.33 8.65
C LEU A 159 -10.27 -11.51 9.82
N HIS A 160 -10.12 -12.00 11.06
CA HIS A 160 -10.54 -11.29 12.26
C HIS A 160 -9.80 -9.96 12.42
N GLU A 161 -8.47 -9.98 12.37
CA GLU A 161 -7.62 -8.78 12.54
C GLU A 161 -7.92 -7.71 11.49
N LEU A 162 -7.99 -8.08 10.21
CA LEU A 162 -8.30 -7.14 9.14
C LEU A 162 -9.73 -6.59 9.24
N THR A 163 -10.68 -7.40 9.74
CA THR A 163 -12.05 -6.93 9.99
C THR A 163 -12.06 -5.85 11.07
N LEU A 164 -11.27 -6.03 12.15
CA LEU A 164 -11.14 -5.03 13.20
C LEU A 164 -10.48 -3.74 12.67
N ASP A 165 -9.47 -3.85 11.80
CA ASP A 165 -8.83 -2.67 11.18
C ASP A 165 -9.85 -1.84 10.38
N VAL A 166 -10.76 -2.49 9.64
CA VAL A 166 -11.86 -1.80 8.93
C VAL A 166 -12.85 -1.17 9.91
N LEU A 167 -13.30 -1.91 10.92
CA LEU A 167 -14.29 -1.43 11.89
C LEU A 167 -13.79 -0.23 12.70
N ASN A 168 -12.51 -0.21 13.05
CA ASN A 168 -11.88 0.89 13.77
C ASN A 168 -11.85 2.20 12.97
N ASN A 169 -11.88 2.10 11.63
CA ASN A 169 -11.81 3.23 10.71
C ASN A 169 -13.02 3.27 9.76
N LEU A 170 -14.16 2.77 10.19
CA LEU A 170 -15.34 2.47 9.36
C LEU A 170 -15.80 3.65 8.48
N GLU A 171 -15.80 4.86 9.03
CA GLU A 171 -16.28 6.05 8.32
C GLU A 171 -15.24 6.69 7.39
N THR A 172 -13.98 6.25 7.47
CA THR A 172 -12.86 6.84 6.71
C THR A 172 -12.06 5.86 5.87
N TYR A 173 -12.26 4.54 6.05
CA TYR A 173 -11.49 3.48 5.37
C TYR A 173 -11.52 3.58 3.84
N HIS A 174 -12.58 4.18 3.27
CA HIS A 174 -12.78 4.35 1.84
C HIS A 174 -11.90 5.47 1.24
N LEU A 175 -11.53 6.49 2.01
CA LEU A 175 -10.79 7.66 1.53
C LEU A 175 -9.44 7.30 0.87
N PRO A 176 -8.57 6.47 1.47
CA PRO A 176 -7.33 6.07 0.82
C PRO A 176 -7.54 5.26 -0.46
N TYR A 177 -8.58 4.44 -0.55
CA TYR A 177 -8.95 3.74 -1.79
C TYR A 177 -9.33 4.70 -2.90
N GLU A 178 -10.23 5.64 -2.61
CA GLU A 178 -10.64 6.65 -3.58
C GLU A 178 -9.46 7.52 -4.03
N ALA A 179 -8.57 7.87 -3.13
CA ALA A 179 -7.37 8.63 -3.46
C ALA A 179 -6.45 7.84 -4.39
N VAL A 180 -6.23 6.52 -4.15
CA VAL A 180 -5.48 5.65 -5.07
C VAL A 180 -6.13 5.59 -6.45
N PHE A 181 -7.45 5.39 -6.51
CA PHE A 181 -8.15 5.26 -7.80
C PHE A 181 -8.18 6.57 -8.59
N ARG A 182 -8.12 7.73 -7.92
CA ARG A 182 -7.97 9.04 -8.58
C ARG A 182 -6.52 9.41 -8.92
N HIS A 183 -5.53 8.71 -8.36
CA HIS A 183 -4.13 9.05 -8.51
C HIS A 183 -3.62 8.80 -9.93
N ASP A 184 -3.05 9.82 -10.57
CA ASP A 184 -2.31 9.68 -11.84
C ASP A 184 -0.91 9.12 -11.56
N VAL A 185 -0.87 7.85 -11.19
CA VAL A 185 0.35 7.17 -10.79
C VAL A 185 1.38 7.09 -11.91
N ARG A 186 0.97 6.98 -13.18
CA ARG A 186 1.90 6.95 -14.33
C ARG A 186 2.70 8.24 -14.44
N SER A 187 2.01 9.38 -14.36
CA SER A 187 2.67 10.69 -14.34
C SER A 187 3.54 10.90 -13.10
N ALA A 188 3.14 10.39 -11.95
CA ALA A 188 3.92 10.45 -10.71
C ALA A 188 5.22 9.65 -10.84
N LEU A 189 5.12 8.38 -11.25
CA LEU A 189 6.28 7.48 -11.41
C LEU A 189 7.31 8.03 -12.43
N ALA A 190 6.84 8.60 -13.55
CA ALA A 190 7.72 9.16 -14.58
C ALA A 190 8.55 10.38 -14.10
N LYS A 191 8.15 11.03 -13.00
CA LYS A 191 8.84 12.19 -12.41
C LYS A 191 9.77 11.81 -11.27
N LEU A 192 9.80 10.55 -10.84
CA LEU A 192 10.68 10.11 -9.77
C LEU A 192 12.15 10.23 -10.20
N SER A 193 12.98 10.76 -9.30
CA SER A 193 14.41 10.97 -9.52
C SER A 193 15.29 10.26 -8.49
N VAL A 194 14.67 9.60 -7.51
CA VAL A 194 15.39 8.86 -6.47
C VAL A 194 15.64 7.41 -6.91
N PRO A 195 16.74 6.77 -6.50
CA PRO A 195 16.96 5.34 -6.77
C PRO A 195 15.76 4.52 -6.33
N THR A 196 15.16 3.77 -7.26
CA THR A 196 13.90 3.07 -7.01
C THR A 196 14.00 1.58 -7.32
N LEU A 197 13.59 0.75 -6.36
CA LEU A 197 13.38 -0.69 -6.53
C LEU A 197 11.87 -0.95 -6.65
N VAL A 198 11.47 -1.68 -7.68
CA VAL A 198 10.09 -2.13 -7.86
C VAL A 198 10.04 -3.63 -7.57
N LEU A 199 9.37 -3.98 -6.48
CA LEU A 199 9.12 -5.38 -6.11
C LEU A 199 7.83 -5.86 -6.77
N GLY A 200 7.82 -7.13 -7.15
CA GLY A 200 6.67 -7.77 -7.71
C GLY A 200 6.45 -9.16 -7.14
N ASP A 201 5.22 -9.62 -7.26
CA ASP A 201 4.81 -10.98 -6.96
C ASP A 201 4.08 -11.52 -8.19
N SER A 202 4.78 -12.31 -9.01
CA SER A 202 4.25 -12.86 -10.27
C SER A 202 2.99 -13.72 -10.10
N GLU A 203 2.68 -14.14 -8.86
CA GLU A 203 1.47 -14.87 -8.51
C GLU A 203 0.31 -13.95 -8.09
N SER A 204 0.59 -12.65 -7.87
CA SER A 204 -0.43 -11.69 -7.47
C SER A 204 -1.25 -11.18 -8.67
N ALA A 205 -2.58 -11.22 -8.55
CA ALA A 205 -3.49 -10.63 -9.55
C ALA A 205 -3.31 -9.10 -9.71
N LEU A 206 -2.62 -8.44 -8.76
CA LEU A 206 -2.32 -7.01 -8.78
C LEU A 206 -0.96 -6.70 -9.41
N ASP A 207 -0.18 -7.71 -9.80
CA ASP A 207 1.19 -7.54 -10.27
C ASP A 207 1.51 -8.12 -11.66
N PRO A 208 0.72 -7.86 -12.70
CA PRO A 208 1.19 -8.14 -14.06
C PRO A 208 2.19 -7.08 -14.56
N ALA A 209 2.49 -6.05 -13.76
CA ALA A 209 3.06 -4.81 -14.26
C ALA A 209 4.39 -4.39 -13.63
N THR A 210 5.07 -5.25 -12.82
CA THR A 210 6.35 -4.87 -12.18
C THR A 210 7.37 -4.30 -13.16
N THR A 211 7.55 -4.96 -14.31
CA THR A 211 8.46 -4.49 -15.37
C THR A 211 7.93 -3.21 -16.04
N GLU A 212 6.63 -3.11 -16.26
CA GLU A 212 6.01 -1.90 -16.81
C GLU A 212 6.21 -0.71 -15.87
N ILE A 213 5.98 -0.90 -14.57
CA ILE A 213 6.19 0.12 -13.54
C ILE A 213 7.64 0.56 -13.51
N ALA A 214 8.58 -0.39 -13.50
CA ALA A 214 10.00 -0.07 -13.53
C ALA A 214 10.38 0.73 -14.78
N ASN A 215 9.83 0.40 -15.94
CA ASN A 215 10.10 1.13 -17.18
C ASN A 215 9.58 2.59 -17.18
N LEU A 216 8.62 2.92 -16.33
CA LEU A 216 8.14 4.30 -16.14
C LEU A 216 9.14 5.15 -15.33
N ILE A 217 10.02 4.53 -14.54
CA ILE A 217 10.89 5.23 -13.59
C ILE A 217 12.33 5.18 -14.10
N ALA A 218 12.91 6.33 -14.41
CA ALA A 218 14.28 6.40 -14.92
C ALA A 218 15.30 5.82 -13.92
N GLY A 219 16.08 4.83 -14.37
CA GLY A 219 17.13 4.21 -13.55
C GLY A 219 16.63 3.30 -12.43
N SER A 220 15.36 2.88 -12.45
CA SER A 220 14.85 1.91 -11.49
C SER A 220 15.30 0.48 -11.79
N ARG A 221 15.10 -0.39 -10.81
CA ARG A 221 15.30 -1.85 -10.94
C ARG A 221 14.01 -2.59 -10.62
N ALA A 222 13.66 -3.59 -11.42
CA ALA A 222 12.58 -4.54 -11.14
C ALA A 222 13.11 -5.78 -10.41
N ALA A 223 12.35 -6.29 -9.46
CA ALA A 223 12.54 -7.58 -8.80
C ALA A 223 11.19 -8.33 -8.75
N PRO A 224 10.84 -9.09 -9.81
CA PRO A 224 9.50 -9.62 -10.01
C PRO A 224 9.14 -10.82 -9.10
N ASP A 225 10.13 -11.55 -8.57
CA ASP A 225 9.89 -12.80 -7.84
C ASP A 225 10.03 -12.62 -6.32
N CYS A 226 9.25 -11.68 -5.76
CA CYS A 226 9.31 -11.30 -4.35
C CYS A 226 8.01 -11.63 -3.59
N ALA A 227 7.49 -12.87 -3.72
CA ALA A 227 6.24 -13.29 -3.07
C ALA A 227 6.34 -13.40 -1.53
N THR A 228 7.51 -13.64 -0.97
CA THR A 228 7.67 -13.86 0.48
C THR A 228 8.40 -12.71 1.17
N PRO A 229 8.17 -12.46 2.48
CA PRO A 229 8.91 -11.45 3.25
C PRO A 229 10.42 -11.62 3.16
N GLN A 230 10.91 -12.85 3.15
CA GLN A 230 12.34 -13.17 3.05
C GLN A 230 12.89 -12.86 1.64
N ALA A 231 12.13 -13.11 0.57
CA ALA A 231 12.52 -12.73 -0.78
C ALA A 231 12.57 -11.22 -0.93
N LYS A 232 11.54 -10.50 -0.45
CA LYS A 232 11.50 -9.04 -0.39
C LYS A 232 12.69 -8.48 0.38
N ALA A 233 12.96 -8.98 1.58
CA ALA A 233 14.08 -8.53 2.41
C ALA A 233 15.42 -8.69 1.68
N ARG A 234 15.70 -9.83 1.03
CA ARG A 234 16.94 -10.03 0.25
C ARG A 234 17.08 -9.03 -0.90
N ALA A 235 16.00 -8.80 -1.65
CA ALA A 235 16.02 -7.83 -2.75
C ALA A 235 16.27 -6.40 -2.24
N ILE A 236 15.59 -6.00 -1.16
CA ILE A 236 15.76 -4.71 -0.50
C ILE A 236 17.19 -4.54 0.01
N GLU A 237 17.73 -5.49 0.76
CA GLU A 237 19.10 -5.41 1.30
C GLU A 237 20.16 -5.28 0.21
N THR A 238 19.99 -6.03 -0.89
CA THR A 238 20.90 -5.93 -2.03
C THR A 238 20.88 -4.52 -2.62
N PHE A 239 19.68 -3.98 -2.80
CA PHE A 239 19.51 -2.65 -3.38
C PHE A 239 20.01 -1.53 -2.44
N LEU A 240 19.75 -1.64 -1.13
CA LEU A 240 20.23 -0.69 -0.13
C LEU A 240 21.77 -0.61 -0.08
N LYS A 241 22.46 -1.76 -0.11
CA LYS A 241 23.93 -1.81 -0.13
C LYS A 241 24.52 -1.04 -1.30
N GLU A 242 23.94 -1.16 -2.48
CA GLU A 242 24.43 -0.51 -3.69
C GLU A 242 24.24 1.03 -3.66
N HIS A 243 23.26 1.54 -2.93
CA HIS A 243 22.86 2.95 -2.97
C HIS A 243 23.10 3.73 -1.67
N LEU A 244 23.36 3.05 -0.55
CA LEU A 244 23.56 3.69 0.75
C LEU A 244 24.98 3.48 1.33
N ASP A 245 25.68 2.40 0.94
CA ASP A 245 27.02 2.07 1.45
C ASP A 245 28.17 2.62 0.55
N GLY A 246 27.84 3.44 -0.45
CA GLY A 246 28.75 4.07 -1.41
C GLY A 246 29.16 5.49 -1.03
#